data_74edbf1a09ddc615f3f8a184339300be
#
_entry.id   74edbf1a09ddc615f3f8a184339300be
#
_cell.length_a   1.000
_cell.length_b   1.000
_cell.length_c   1.000
_cell.angle_alpha   90.00
_cell.angle_beta   90.00
_cell.angle_gamma   90.00
#
_symmetry.space_group_name_H-M   'P 1'
#
loop_
_entity.id
_entity.type
_entity.pdbx_description
1 polymer ?
#
loop_
_entity_poly.entity_id
_entity_poly.type
_entity_poly.pdbx_seq_one_letter_code
_entity_poly.pdbx_strand_id
1 'polypeptide(L)'
;MLIKNEYKPQMLPKQPKGKKPVSTNGRIAFVLGGLALAFAALVGRGVYLQTTQHDFLKNQGDQRFVRTIALPASRGTITDRNGATLALSAPTESLYAVPSGMDEMPSAEQLQQLSALIDVPVETIEARLAKKDKDFIYLKRQLNKQTSDKVAALGIKGLAFQKESKRHYPMGNLFAHVIGFTNIDGKGQEGLELAREDDLRGANGAKVVLRDNKGNIVDSLDSPRNRDPQNGRNMVMSLDQRIQTLAYEELNKAVSHHRAKAGSVVVLDAQTGEILALANSPAYD
;
A
#
# COMPACT_ATOMS: atom_id res chain seq x y z
N MET A 1 -65.12 -34.30 -109.46
CA MET A 1 -65.10 -33.12 -108.59
C MET A 1 -64.21 -33.43 -107.39
N LEU A 2 -62.92 -33.06 -107.48
CA LEU A 2 -61.91 -33.41 -106.50
C LEU A 2 -61.62 -32.17 -105.66
N ILE A 3 -61.86 -32.22 -104.33
CA ILE A 3 -61.59 -31.21 -103.40
C ILE A 3 -60.17 -31.46 -102.81
N LYS A 4 -59.24 -30.54 -103.17
CA LYS A 4 -57.90 -30.52 -102.72
C LYS A 4 -57.86 -29.88 -101.28
N ASN A 5 -57.53 -30.64 -100.26
CA ASN A 5 -57.40 -30.18 -98.91
C ASN A 5 -55.95 -29.72 -98.72
N GLU A 6 -55.71 -28.41 -98.59
CA GLU A 6 -54.40 -27.84 -98.31
C GLU A 6 -54.14 -27.90 -96.74
N TYR A 7 -53.17 -28.70 -96.36
CA TYR A 7 -52.69 -28.81 -94.99
C TYR A 7 -51.66 -27.70 -94.74
N LYS A 8 -52.03 -26.68 -93.88
CA LYS A 8 -51.11 -25.66 -93.40
C LYS A 8 -50.42 -26.22 -92.18
N PRO A 9 -49.05 -26.29 -92.11
CA PRO A 9 -48.33 -26.68 -90.91
C PRO A 9 -48.45 -25.58 -89.87
N GLN A 10 -48.90 -25.94 -88.66
CA GLN A 10 -48.87 -25.09 -87.43
C GLN A 10 -47.44 -24.85 -87.03
N MET A 11 -47.01 -23.58 -86.95
CA MET A 11 -45.74 -23.17 -86.38
C MET A 11 -45.79 -23.40 -84.84
N LEU A 12 -44.93 -24.26 -84.36
CA LEU A 12 -44.67 -24.44 -82.90
C LEU A 12 -44.15 -23.15 -82.27
N PRO A 13 -44.63 -22.75 -81.12
CA PRO A 13 -44.14 -21.56 -80.40
C PRO A 13 -42.67 -21.71 -80.03
N LYS A 14 -41.85 -20.68 -80.31
CA LYS A 14 -40.44 -20.60 -79.94
C LYS A 14 -40.31 -20.70 -78.40
N GLN A 15 -39.61 -21.73 -77.98
CA GLN A 15 -39.25 -21.85 -76.57
C GLN A 15 -38.44 -20.60 -76.08
N PRO A 16 -38.73 -20.06 -74.86
CA PRO A 16 -37.98 -18.94 -74.34
C PRO A 16 -36.53 -19.37 -74.08
N LYS A 17 -35.58 -18.60 -74.62
CA LYS A 17 -34.14 -18.81 -74.37
C LYS A 17 -33.90 -18.82 -72.87
N GLY A 18 -33.56 -19.97 -72.33
CA GLY A 18 -33.20 -20.15 -70.92
C GLY A 18 -32.07 -19.15 -70.50
N LYS A 19 -32.30 -18.36 -69.46
CA LYS A 19 -31.27 -17.51 -68.86
C LYS A 19 -30.10 -18.42 -68.45
N LYS A 20 -28.90 -18.13 -68.97
CA LYS A 20 -27.66 -18.83 -68.54
C LYS A 20 -27.59 -18.86 -67.05
N PRO A 21 -27.31 -20.01 -66.37
CA PRO A 21 -27.19 -20.06 -64.96
C PRO A 21 -26.05 -19.12 -64.54
N VAL A 22 -26.37 -18.16 -63.69
CA VAL A 22 -25.36 -17.26 -63.15
C VAL A 22 -24.42 -18.14 -62.37
N SER A 23 -23.14 -18.19 -62.73
CA SER A 23 -22.10 -19.00 -62.04
C SER A 23 -22.04 -18.67 -60.59
N THR A 24 -22.68 -19.46 -59.73
CA THR A 24 -22.68 -19.34 -58.28
C THR A 24 -21.26 -19.55 -57.72
N ASN A 25 -20.43 -20.32 -58.45
CA ASN A 25 -19.05 -20.61 -58.04
C ASN A 25 -18.16 -19.36 -58.03
N GLY A 26 -18.33 -18.40 -58.95
CA GLY A 26 -17.59 -17.13 -58.94
C GLY A 26 -17.92 -16.24 -57.74
N ARG A 27 -19.18 -16.23 -57.31
CA ARG A 27 -19.63 -15.46 -56.15
C ARG A 27 -19.13 -16.08 -54.85
N ILE A 28 -19.16 -17.40 -54.72
CA ILE A 28 -18.63 -18.13 -53.60
C ILE A 28 -17.11 -17.92 -53.51
N ALA A 29 -16.39 -18.05 -54.62
CA ALA A 29 -14.94 -17.83 -54.67
C ALA A 29 -14.57 -16.39 -54.26
N PHE A 30 -15.36 -15.37 -54.65
CA PHE A 30 -15.13 -13.99 -54.24
C PHE A 30 -15.34 -13.78 -52.72
N VAL A 31 -16.40 -14.36 -52.15
CA VAL A 31 -16.67 -14.28 -50.71
C VAL A 31 -15.59 -15.02 -49.91
N LEU A 32 -15.20 -16.22 -50.34
CA LEU A 32 -14.13 -16.99 -49.69
C LEU A 32 -12.78 -16.28 -49.80
N GLY A 33 -12.47 -15.67 -50.96
CA GLY A 33 -11.25 -14.86 -51.13
C GLY A 33 -11.23 -13.65 -50.24
N GLY A 34 -12.34 -12.93 -50.11
CA GLY A 34 -12.49 -11.81 -49.17
C GLY A 34 -12.32 -12.23 -47.70
N LEU A 35 -12.91 -13.37 -47.33
CA LEU A 35 -12.78 -13.92 -45.97
C LEU A 35 -11.33 -14.35 -45.66
N ALA A 36 -10.68 -15.02 -46.61
CA ALA A 36 -9.27 -15.43 -46.49
C ALA A 36 -8.34 -14.22 -46.35
N LEU A 37 -8.59 -13.14 -47.11
CA LEU A 37 -7.81 -11.90 -47.02
C LEU A 37 -8.02 -11.19 -45.69
N ALA A 38 -9.26 -11.15 -45.21
CA ALA A 38 -9.57 -10.62 -43.89
C ALA A 38 -8.86 -11.42 -42.74
N PHE A 39 -8.89 -12.75 -42.87
CA PHE A 39 -8.19 -13.62 -41.91
C PHE A 39 -6.67 -13.44 -41.98
N ALA A 40 -6.10 -13.35 -43.17
CA ALA A 40 -4.65 -13.08 -43.32
C ALA A 40 -4.26 -11.71 -42.72
N ALA A 41 -5.11 -10.68 -42.87
CA ALA A 41 -4.90 -9.37 -42.27
C ALA A 41 -4.95 -9.45 -40.71
N LEU A 42 -5.87 -10.22 -40.14
CA LEU A 42 -5.94 -10.45 -38.69
C LEU A 42 -4.71 -11.18 -38.16
N VAL A 43 -4.27 -12.25 -38.84
CA VAL A 43 -3.04 -12.97 -38.48
C VAL A 43 -1.83 -12.05 -38.59
N GLY A 44 -1.68 -11.31 -39.69
CA GLY A 44 -0.60 -10.33 -39.87
C GLY A 44 -0.61 -9.26 -38.80
N ARG A 45 -1.78 -8.77 -38.36
CA ARG A 45 -1.93 -7.83 -37.27
C ARG A 45 -1.51 -8.47 -35.92
N GLY A 46 -1.90 -9.72 -35.68
CA GLY A 46 -1.51 -10.49 -34.49
C GLY A 46 0.00 -10.64 -34.39
N VAL A 47 0.67 -11.04 -35.46
CA VAL A 47 2.13 -11.16 -35.52
C VAL A 47 2.80 -9.80 -35.29
N TYR A 48 2.32 -8.74 -35.94
CA TYR A 48 2.83 -7.38 -35.72
C TYR A 48 2.75 -6.93 -34.28
N LEU A 49 1.61 -7.17 -33.61
CA LEU A 49 1.44 -6.83 -32.19
C LEU A 49 2.38 -7.64 -31.29
N GLN A 50 2.59 -8.93 -31.60
CA GLN A 50 3.44 -9.80 -30.80
C GLN A 50 4.95 -9.55 -31.01
N THR A 51 5.37 -9.07 -32.19
CA THR A 51 6.80 -8.86 -32.46
C THR A 51 7.23 -7.41 -32.26
N THR A 52 6.49 -6.45 -32.81
CA THR A 52 6.92 -5.04 -32.83
C THR A 52 6.38 -4.23 -31.68
N GLN A 53 5.22 -4.57 -31.14
CA GLN A 53 4.56 -3.84 -30.05
C GLN A 53 4.49 -4.63 -28.73
N HIS A 54 5.10 -5.80 -28.66
CA HIS A 54 5.07 -6.64 -27.46
C HIS A 54 5.53 -5.90 -26.21
N ASP A 55 6.73 -5.29 -26.25
CA ASP A 55 7.31 -4.61 -25.11
C ASP A 55 6.51 -3.35 -24.71
N PHE A 56 5.98 -2.63 -25.68
CA PHE A 56 5.13 -1.47 -25.42
C PHE A 56 3.83 -1.86 -24.73
N LEU A 57 3.12 -2.88 -25.25
CA LEU A 57 1.86 -3.36 -24.68
C LEU A 57 2.06 -4.01 -23.32
N LYS A 58 3.13 -4.76 -23.15
CA LYS A 58 3.53 -5.34 -21.85
C LYS A 58 3.80 -4.24 -20.83
N ASN A 59 4.60 -3.22 -21.18
CA ASN A 59 4.88 -2.09 -20.29
C ASN A 59 3.61 -1.31 -19.93
N GLN A 60 2.67 -1.12 -20.86
CA GLN A 60 1.38 -0.48 -20.55
C GLN A 60 0.51 -1.34 -19.63
N GLY A 61 0.51 -2.65 -19.81
CA GLY A 61 -0.16 -3.58 -18.90
C GLY A 61 0.46 -3.56 -17.52
N ASP A 62 1.79 -3.65 -17.45
CA ASP A 62 2.54 -3.65 -16.20
C ASP A 62 2.33 -2.34 -15.41
N GLN A 63 2.30 -1.19 -16.07
CA GLN A 63 2.03 0.10 -15.41
C GLN A 63 0.67 0.17 -14.73
N ARG A 64 -0.32 -0.59 -15.16
CA ARG A 64 -1.66 -0.61 -14.58
C ARG A 64 -1.76 -1.51 -13.35
N PHE A 65 -1.11 -2.65 -13.37
CA PHE A 65 -1.27 -3.72 -12.38
C PHE A 65 -0.05 -3.95 -11.49
N VAL A 66 1.15 -3.62 -11.97
CA VAL A 66 2.38 -3.79 -11.20
C VAL A 66 2.62 -2.58 -10.30
N ARG A 67 2.79 -2.83 -9.01
CA ARG A 67 3.12 -1.81 -8.00
C ARG A 67 4.31 -2.27 -7.17
N THR A 68 5.15 -1.32 -6.80
CA THR A 68 6.19 -1.56 -5.81
C THR A 68 5.66 -1.13 -4.45
N ILE A 69 5.57 -2.08 -3.52
CA ILE A 69 5.23 -1.81 -2.13
C ILE A 69 6.51 -1.74 -1.30
N ALA A 70 6.55 -0.79 -0.36
CA ALA A 70 7.62 -0.73 0.61
C ALA A 70 7.42 -1.81 1.69
N LEU A 71 8.48 -2.54 2.00
CA LEU A 71 8.55 -3.41 3.16
C LEU A 71 9.20 -2.61 4.30
N PRO A 72 8.48 -2.25 5.36
CA PRO A 72 9.03 -1.42 6.40
C PRO A 72 10.16 -2.14 7.14
N ALA A 73 11.29 -1.47 7.32
CA ALA A 73 12.33 -1.89 8.23
C ALA A 73 11.93 -1.60 9.68
N SER A 74 12.32 -2.45 10.60
CA SER A 74 12.18 -2.19 12.04
C SER A 74 13.30 -1.26 12.49
N ARG A 75 12.94 -0.21 13.24
CA ARG A 75 13.90 0.67 13.88
C ARG A 75 14.62 -0.06 15.00
N GLY A 76 15.92 0.10 15.14
CA GLY A 76 16.75 -0.58 16.13
C GLY A 76 16.26 -0.35 17.57
N THR A 77 16.38 -1.36 18.40
CA THR A 77 16.05 -1.30 19.83
C THR A 77 17.17 -0.59 20.58
N ILE A 78 16.82 0.24 21.57
CA ILE A 78 17.76 0.87 22.48
C ILE A 78 17.60 0.21 23.85
N THR A 79 18.69 -0.24 24.42
CA THR A 79 18.74 -0.85 25.76
C THR A 79 19.73 -0.14 26.66
N ASP A 80 19.55 -0.28 27.95
CA ASP A 80 20.57 0.09 28.92
C ASP A 80 21.73 -0.93 28.94
N ARG A 81 22.75 -0.69 29.77
CA ARG A 81 23.93 -1.57 29.87
C ARG A 81 23.59 -2.99 30.37
N ASN A 82 22.46 -3.19 31.01
CA ASN A 82 21.99 -4.46 31.59
C ASN A 82 20.95 -5.17 30.66
N GLY A 83 20.65 -4.60 29.52
CA GLY A 83 19.67 -5.14 28.55
C GLY A 83 18.22 -4.69 28.82
N ALA A 84 17.97 -3.77 29.76
CA ALA A 84 16.65 -3.22 29.97
C ALA A 84 16.25 -2.37 28.76
N THR A 85 15.04 -2.60 28.21
CA THR A 85 14.58 -1.92 27.01
C THR A 85 14.16 -0.48 27.30
N LEU A 86 14.82 0.48 26.64
CA LEU A 86 14.56 1.91 26.75
C LEU A 86 13.69 2.42 25.61
N ALA A 87 13.87 1.87 24.40
CA ALA A 87 13.03 2.15 23.25
C ALA A 87 12.92 0.93 22.33
N LEU A 88 11.70 0.62 21.87
CA LEU A 88 11.44 -0.45 20.91
C LEU A 88 10.36 -0.05 19.91
N SER A 89 10.34 -0.73 18.76
CA SER A 89 9.31 -0.55 17.74
C SER A 89 8.29 -1.68 17.82
N ALA A 90 7.03 -1.35 18.10
CA ALA A 90 5.93 -2.31 18.09
C ALA A 90 5.21 -2.28 16.74
N PRO A 91 4.85 -3.44 16.14
CA PRO A 91 4.08 -3.49 14.91
C PRO A 91 2.68 -2.93 15.15
N THR A 92 2.22 -2.08 14.24
CA THR A 92 0.89 -1.46 14.24
C THR A 92 0.32 -1.45 12.83
N GLU A 93 -0.93 -1.08 12.70
CA GLU A 93 -1.60 -0.94 11.41
C GLU A 93 -2.25 0.44 11.31
N SER A 94 -2.14 1.07 10.16
CA SER A 94 -2.81 2.34 9.87
C SER A 94 -3.99 2.09 8.96
N LEU A 95 -5.16 2.53 9.39
CA LEU A 95 -6.40 2.46 8.63
C LEU A 95 -6.43 3.59 7.62
N TYR A 96 -6.63 3.26 6.35
CA TYR A 96 -6.86 4.24 5.29
C TYR A 96 -8.10 3.88 4.46
N ALA A 97 -8.64 4.87 3.80
CA ALA A 97 -9.73 4.74 2.85
C ALA A 97 -9.24 5.02 1.43
N VAL A 98 -9.90 4.40 0.46
CA VAL A 98 -9.77 4.65 -0.98
C VAL A 98 -11.09 5.23 -1.48
N PRO A 99 -11.36 6.54 -1.25
CA PRO A 99 -12.67 7.12 -1.56
C PRO A 99 -13.05 7.06 -3.03
N SER A 100 -12.08 7.14 -3.95
CA SER A 100 -12.31 7.02 -5.41
C SER A 100 -12.87 5.65 -5.81
N GLY A 101 -12.54 4.60 -5.07
CA GLY A 101 -12.99 3.22 -5.31
C GLY A 101 -14.22 2.80 -4.50
N MET A 102 -14.83 3.72 -3.73
CA MET A 102 -16.04 3.43 -2.96
C MET A 102 -17.29 3.77 -3.77
N ASP A 103 -18.03 2.75 -4.19
CA ASP A 103 -19.30 2.90 -4.91
C ASP A 103 -20.39 3.48 -4.01
N GLU A 104 -20.43 3.04 -2.74
CA GLU A 104 -21.45 3.42 -1.76
C GLU A 104 -20.78 3.90 -0.46
N MET A 105 -21.41 4.85 0.21
CA MET A 105 -21.01 5.26 1.56
C MET A 105 -21.41 4.18 2.57
N PRO A 106 -20.60 3.95 3.62
CA PRO A 106 -20.99 3.06 4.72
C PRO A 106 -22.29 3.51 5.38
N SER A 107 -23.03 2.58 5.95
CA SER A 107 -24.26 2.91 6.69
C SER A 107 -23.96 3.75 7.94
N ALA A 108 -24.98 4.49 8.42
CA ALA A 108 -24.83 5.30 9.64
C ALA A 108 -24.39 4.46 10.84
N GLU A 109 -24.88 3.22 10.93
CA GLU A 109 -24.49 2.28 11.98
C GLU A 109 -23.03 1.86 11.88
N GLN A 110 -22.55 1.53 10.66
CA GLN A 110 -21.14 1.21 10.42
C GLN A 110 -20.23 2.38 10.73
N LEU A 111 -20.63 3.61 10.39
CA LEU A 111 -19.88 4.83 10.70
C LEU A 111 -19.79 5.09 12.21
N GLN A 112 -20.88 4.87 12.96
CA GLN A 112 -20.87 4.98 14.41
C GLN A 112 -19.97 3.94 15.06
N GLN A 113 -20.05 2.67 14.63
CA GLN A 113 -19.18 1.60 15.13
C GLN A 113 -17.71 1.87 14.80
N LEU A 114 -17.43 2.32 13.59
CA LEU A 114 -16.07 2.70 13.17
C LEU A 114 -15.53 3.86 14.02
N SER A 115 -16.33 4.92 14.20
CA SER A 115 -15.99 6.08 15.02
C SER A 115 -15.62 5.68 16.45
N ALA A 116 -16.43 4.82 17.08
CA ALA A 116 -16.19 4.33 18.43
C ALA A 116 -14.90 3.48 18.53
N LEU A 117 -14.58 2.68 17.49
CA LEU A 117 -13.39 1.83 17.49
C LEU A 117 -12.09 2.59 17.26
N ILE A 118 -12.11 3.64 16.42
CA ILE A 118 -10.88 4.38 16.06
C ILE A 118 -10.76 5.73 16.79
N ASP A 119 -11.74 6.08 17.62
CA ASP A 119 -11.79 7.35 18.35
C ASP A 119 -11.60 8.56 17.39
N VAL A 120 -12.46 8.63 16.37
CA VAL A 120 -12.53 9.73 15.38
C VAL A 120 -14.00 10.09 15.17
N PRO A 121 -14.40 11.36 15.26
CA PRO A 121 -15.79 11.78 15.06
C PRO A 121 -16.35 11.34 13.71
N VAL A 122 -17.64 10.94 13.69
CA VAL A 122 -18.33 10.45 12.48
C VAL A 122 -18.24 11.49 11.36
N GLU A 123 -18.46 12.75 11.67
CA GLU A 123 -18.42 13.86 10.70
C GLU A 123 -17.05 13.97 10.03
N THR A 124 -15.98 13.71 10.79
CA THR A 124 -14.60 13.72 10.25
C THR A 124 -14.37 12.53 9.30
N ILE A 125 -14.91 11.35 9.65
CA ILE A 125 -14.82 10.16 8.80
C ILE A 125 -15.59 10.42 7.50
N GLU A 126 -16.84 10.88 7.58
CA GLU A 126 -17.67 11.22 6.42
C GLU A 126 -17.00 12.25 5.50
N ALA A 127 -16.48 13.34 6.09
CA ALA A 127 -15.77 14.37 5.34
C ALA A 127 -14.52 13.85 4.61
N ARG A 128 -13.83 12.83 5.16
CA ARG A 128 -12.71 12.19 4.51
C ARG A 128 -13.17 11.26 3.39
N LEU A 129 -14.21 10.46 3.62
CA LEU A 129 -14.77 9.52 2.64
C LEU A 129 -15.47 10.23 1.46
N ALA A 130 -15.98 11.43 1.69
CA ALA A 130 -16.62 12.27 0.64
C ALA A 130 -15.62 12.78 -0.42
N LYS A 131 -14.30 12.75 -0.17
CA LYS A 131 -13.27 13.23 -1.10
C LYS A 131 -12.99 12.20 -2.20
N LYS A 132 -13.93 12.04 -3.14
CA LYS A 132 -13.86 11.06 -4.24
C LYS A 132 -12.70 11.28 -5.22
N ASP A 133 -12.02 12.42 -5.17
CA ASP A 133 -10.81 12.75 -5.94
C ASP A 133 -9.54 12.11 -5.36
N LYS A 134 -9.61 11.45 -4.21
CA LYS A 134 -8.47 10.86 -3.51
C LYS A 134 -8.49 9.33 -3.57
N ASP A 135 -7.33 8.77 -3.90
CA ASP A 135 -7.08 7.32 -3.89
C ASP A 135 -6.55 6.82 -2.54
N PHE A 136 -6.24 7.74 -1.63
CA PHE A 136 -5.65 7.38 -0.35
C PHE A 136 -5.87 8.50 0.69
N ILE A 137 -6.54 8.16 1.78
CA ILE A 137 -6.72 9.06 2.94
C ILE A 137 -6.62 8.24 4.23
N TYR A 138 -5.70 8.59 5.12
CA TYR A 138 -5.65 8.01 6.45
C TYR A 138 -6.90 8.39 7.26
N LEU A 139 -7.54 7.39 7.86
CA LEU A 139 -8.61 7.59 8.86
C LEU A 139 -8.03 7.61 10.27
N LYS A 140 -7.18 6.64 10.60
CA LYS A 140 -6.45 6.60 11.87
C LYS A 140 -5.13 5.87 11.66
N ARG A 141 -4.06 6.40 12.19
CA ARG A 141 -2.73 5.76 12.13
C ARG A 141 -2.41 5.04 13.44
N GLN A 142 -1.52 4.07 13.34
CA GLN A 142 -0.92 3.36 14.47
C GLN A 142 -1.94 2.68 15.38
N LEU A 143 -2.94 2.01 14.80
CA LEU A 143 -3.88 1.17 15.52
C LEU A 143 -3.18 -0.10 16.03
N ASN A 144 -3.61 -0.57 17.19
CA ASN A 144 -3.20 -1.89 17.66
C ASN A 144 -3.93 -3.00 16.87
N LYS A 145 -3.37 -4.21 16.90
CA LYS A 145 -3.91 -5.34 16.12
C LYS A 145 -5.36 -5.68 16.48
N GLN A 146 -5.72 -5.61 17.76
CA GLN A 146 -7.09 -5.92 18.19
C GLN A 146 -8.12 -4.94 17.61
N THR A 147 -7.80 -3.64 17.58
CA THR A 147 -8.68 -2.64 16.98
C THR A 147 -8.76 -2.82 15.46
N SER A 148 -7.63 -3.09 14.80
CA SER A 148 -7.62 -3.35 13.36
C SER A 148 -8.50 -4.55 12.98
N ASP A 149 -8.43 -5.64 13.74
CA ASP A 149 -9.25 -6.84 13.49
C ASP A 149 -10.75 -6.56 13.69
N LYS A 150 -11.12 -5.76 14.72
CA LYS A 150 -12.50 -5.33 14.92
C LYS A 150 -13.01 -4.44 13.78
N VAL A 151 -12.19 -3.51 13.31
CA VAL A 151 -12.54 -2.66 12.16
C VAL A 151 -12.66 -3.49 10.88
N ALA A 152 -11.77 -4.46 10.65
CA ALA A 152 -11.86 -5.37 9.52
C ALA A 152 -13.16 -6.19 9.53
N ALA A 153 -13.62 -6.60 10.71
CA ALA A 153 -14.87 -7.36 10.88
C ALA A 153 -16.12 -6.55 10.49
N LEU A 154 -16.07 -5.20 10.46
CA LEU A 154 -17.19 -4.37 9.98
C LEU A 154 -17.45 -4.55 8.47
N GLY A 155 -16.50 -5.09 7.71
CA GLY A 155 -16.65 -5.39 6.29
C GLY A 155 -16.89 -4.17 5.40
N ILE A 156 -16.46 -2.98 5.81
CA ILE A 156 -16.65 -1.73 5.06
C ILE A 156 -15.77 -1.76 3.82
N LYS A 157 -16.39 -1.77 2.64
CA LYS A 157 -15.66 -1.73 1.36
C LYS A 157 -14.92 -0.40 1.20
N GLY A 158 -13.72 -0.45 0.61
CA GLY A 158 -12.89 0.73 0.39
C GLY A 158 -12.06 1.16 1.60
N LEU A 159 -12.11 0.44 2.72
CA LEU A 159 -11.15 0.56 3.82
C LEU A 159 -10.06 -0.50 3.69
N ALA A 160 -8.83 -0.11 3.99
CA ALA A 160 -7.69 -1.03 3.99
C ALA A 160 -6.68 -0.65 5.08
N PHE A 161 -5.77 -1.58 5.36
CA PHE A 161 -4.74 -1.42 6.38
C PHE A 161 -3.35 -1.40 5.77
N GLN A 162 -2.55 -0.48 6.24
CA GLN A 162 -1.12 -0.41 5.95
C GLN A 162 -0.34 -0.79 7.21
N LYS A 163 0.60 -1.72 7.07
CA LYS A 163 1.51 -2.08 8.17
C LYS A 163 2.45 -0.92 8.45
N GLU A 164 2.50 -0.52 9.71
CA GLU A 164 3.40 0.50 10.25
C GLU A 164 4.03 0.00 11.54
N SER A 165 4.90 0.80 12.13
CA SER A 165 5.43 0.56 13.45
C SER A 165 5.23 1.81 14.32
N LYS A 166 4.96 1.59 15.61
CA LYS A 166 4.92 2.65 16.62
C LYS A 166 6.11 2.51 17.51
N ARG A 167 6.84 3.61 17.71
CA ARG A 167 7.92 3.66 18.68
C ARG A 167 7.32 3.72 20.09
N HIS A 168 7.84 2.90 20.98
CA HIS A 168 7.41 2.81 22.36
C HIS A 168 8.59 2.98 23.31
N TYR A 169 8.38 3.76 24.37
CA TYR A 169 9.37 4.10 25.38
C TYR A 169 8.88 3.59 26.74
N PRO A 170 9.24 2.36 27.15
CA PRO A 170 8.68 1.73 28.35
C PRO A 170 8.96 2.51 29.65
N MET A 171 10.05 3.29 29.67
CA MET A 171 10.50 4.05 30.84
C MET A 171 9.99 5.50 30.85
N GLY A 172 9.18 5.90 29.83
CA GLY A 172 8.55 7.23 29.76
C GLY A 172 9.53 8.36 30.01
N ASN A 173 9.16 9.25 30.93
CA ASN A 173 9.88 10.47 31.28
C ASN A 173 11.27 10.26 31.91
N LEU A 174 11.57 9.05 32.43
CA LEU A 174 12.88 8.77 33.08
C LEU A 174 14.07 9.00 32.13
N PHE A 175 13.89 8.68 30.83
CA PHE A 175 14.95 8.79 29.83
C PHE A 175 14.60 9.78 28.72
N ALA A 176 13.52 10.55 28.84
CA ALA A 176 12.98 11.40 27.76
C ALA A 176 14.05 12.29 27.14
N HIS A 177 14.80 13.04 27.93
CA HIS A 177 15.82 13.97 27.40
C HIS A 177 17.06 13.29 26.81
N VAL A 178 17.33 12.02 27.18
CA VAL A 178 18.49 11.29 26.65
C VAL A 178 18.11 10.55 25.38
N ILE A 179 17.03 9.78 25.45
CA ILE A 179 16.57 8.99 24.32
C ILE A 179 15.92 9.88 23.28
N GLY A 180 15.12 10.87 23.71
CA GLY A 180 14.30 11.67 22.83
C GLY A 180 13.07 10.90 22.34
N PHE A 181 12.53 11.32 21.21
CA PHE A 181 11.33 10.71 20.63
C PHE A 181 11.37 10.76 19.11
N THR A 182 10.49 9.98 18.50
CA THR A 182 10.26 9.98 17.04
C THR A 182 8.93 10.63 16.71
N ASN A 183 8.81 11.21 15.51
CA ASN A 183 7.52 11.62 14.99
C ASN A 183 6.68 10.39 14.57
N ILE A 184 5.45 10.65 14.10
CA ILE A 184 4.53 9.60 13.65
C ILE A 184 5.08 8.76 12.49
N ASP A 185 6.01 9.29 11.71
CA ASP A 185 6.66 8.60 10.59
C ASP A 185 7.92 7.81 11.02
N GLY A 186 8.17 7.75 12.34
CA GLY A 186 9.30 7.02 12.92
C GLY A 186 10.65 7.72 12.77
N LYS A 187 10.68 9.03 12.41
CA LYS A 187 11.90 9.83 12.31
C LYS A 187 12.23 10.48 13.65
N GLY A 188 13.46 10.31 14.11
CA GLY A 188 13.97 10.94 15.34
C GLY A 188 13.83 12.46 15.33
N GLN A 189 13.38 13.03 16.44
CA GLN A 189 13.16 14.47 16.59
C GLN A 189 14.09 15.08 17.62
N GLU A 190 14.50 14.32 18.62
CA GLU A 190 15.33 14.80 19.72
C GLU A 190 16.19 13.66 20.28
N GLY A 191 17.19 14.00 21.09
CA GLY A 191 18.04 13.08 21.84
C GLY A 191 18.79 12.09 20.95
N LEU A 192 18.95 10.88 21.46
CA LEU A 192 19.63 9.79 20.78
C LEU A 192 18.88 9.35 19.50
N GLU A 193 17.55 9.40 19.52
CA GLU A 193 16.72 9.08 18.37
C GLU A 193 17.05 9.96 17.16
N LEU A 194 17.34 11.25 17.39
CA LEU A 194 17.79 12.17 16.34
C LEU A 194 19.29 11.99 16.03
N ALA A 195 20.12 11.94 17.07
CA ALA A 195 21.59 11.92 16.93
C ALA A 195 22.09 10.65 16.20
N ARG A 196 21.34 9.55 16.33
CA ARG A 196 21.66 8.25 15.72
C ARG A 196 20.58 7.77 14.75
N GLU A 197 19.90 8.72 14.08
CA GLU A 197 18.82 8.41 13.14
C GLU A 197 19.27 7.41 12.07
N ASP A 198 20.45 7.62 11.46
CA ASP A 198 20.95 6.78 10.38
C ASP A 198 21.25 5.34 10.83
N ASP A 199 21.72 5.15 12.05
CA ASP A 199 21.97 3.81 12.61
C ASP A 199 20.67 3.13 13.01
N LEU A 200 19.76 3.87 13.64
CA LEU A 200 18.52 3.32 14.22
C LEU A 200 17.44 3.04 13.19
N ARG A 201 17.32 3.87 12.15
CA ARG A 201 16.18 3.82 11.21
C ARG A 201 16.14 2.56 10.36
N GLY A 202 17.31 2.05 9.93
CA GLY A 202 17.39 1.01 8.92
C GLY A 202 16.99 1.47 7.52
N ALA A 203 16.87 0.54 6.60
CA ALA A 203 16.49 0.79 5.21
C ALA A 203 15.29 -0.08 4.81
N ASN A 204 14.23 0.56 4.33
CA ASN A 204 13.05 -0.16 3.86
C ASN A 204 13.39 -1.03 2.66
N GLY A 205 12.84 -2.24 2.65
CA GLY A 205 12.81 -3.11 1.49
C GLY A 205 11.76 -2.65 0.48
N ALA A 206 11.74 -3.34 -0.64
CA ALA A 206 10.76 -3.13 -1.70
C ALA A 206 10.33 -4.48 -2.27
N LYS A 207 9.05 -4.65 -2.56
CA LYS A 207 8.50 -5.83 -3.21
C LYS A 207 7.61 -5.42 -4.36
N VAL A 208 7.85 -6.01 -5.53
CA VAL A 208 7.03 -5.80 -6.71
C VAL A 208 5.85 -6.77 -6.65
N VAL A 209 4.64 -6.24 -6.70
CA VAL A 209 3.40 -7.02 -6.60
C VAL A 209 2.46 -6.70 -7.75
N LEU A 210 1.66 -7.69 -8.13
CA LEU A 210 0.55 -7.54 -9.05
C LEU A 210 -0.71 -7.22 -8.23
N ARG A 211 -1.38 -6.11 -8.54
CA ARG A 211 -2.65 -5.74 -7.92
C ARG A 211 -3.79 -5.81 -8.93
N ASP A 212 -4.95 -6.22 -8.46
CA ASP A 212 -6.19 -6.15 -9.24
C ASP A 212 -6.72 -4.71 -9.31
N ASN A 213 -7.80 -4.50 -10.05
CA ASN A 213 -8.48 -3.21 -10.16
C ASN A 213 -9.12 -2.73 -8.84
N LYS A 214 -9.23 -3.61 -7.84
CA LYS A 214 -9.73 -3.32 -6.48
C LYS A 214 -8.60 -3.03 -5.49
N GLY A 215 -7.34 -3.11 -5.95
CA GLY A 215 -6.15 -2.86 -5.11
C GLY A 215 -5.67 -4.06 -4.30
N ASN A 216 -6.27 -5.24 -4.44
CA ASN A 216 -5.82 -6.44 -3.76
C ASN A 216 -4.54 -6.96 -4.41
N ILE A 217 -3.62 -7.49 -3.59
CA ILE A 217 -2.42 -8.16 -4.07
C ILE A 217 -2.83 -9.55 -4.56
N VAL A 218 -2.69 -9.78 -5.87
CA VAL A 218 -3.00 -11.06 -6.52
C VAL A 218 -1.78 -11.97 -6.49
N ASP A 219 -0.59 -11.40 -6.74
CA ASP A 219 0.66 -12.15 -6.80
C ASP A 219 1.86 -11.27 -6.47
N SER A 220 2.99 -11.90 -6.13
CA SER A 220 4.27 -11.24 -5.95
C SER A 220 5.21 -11.63 -7.09
N LEU A 221 5.67 -10.62 -7.82
CA LEU A 221 6.55 -10.84 -8.95
C LEU A 221 8.01 -10.98 -8.49
N ASP A 222 8.71 -11.95 -9.06
CA ASP A 222 10.17 -11.99 -8.94
C ASP A 222 10.77 -10.89 -9.82
N SER A 223 11.46 -9.96 -9.19
CA SER A 223 11.97 -8.76 -9.86
C SER A 223 13.31 -8.34 -9.25
N PRO A 224 14.28 -7.87 -10.07
CA PRO A 224 15.51 -7.25 -9.57
C PRO A 224 15.28 -6.04 -8.67
N ARG A 225 14.06 -5.49 -8.65
CA ARG A 225 13.67 -4.38 -7.76
C ARG A 225 13.28 -4.86 -6.36
N ASN A 226 13.11 -6.17 -6.16
CA ASN A 226 12.83 -6.74 -4.85
C ASN A 226 14.06 -6.58 -3.97
N ARG A 227 13.87 -6.04 -2.78
CA ARG A 227 14.90 -5.87 -1.76
C ARG A 227 14.31 -6.17 -0.41
N ASP A 228 14.99 -6.97 0.37
CA ASP A 228 14.60 -7.20 1.76
C ASP A 228 14.86 -5.96 2.61
N PRO A 229 14.03 -5.72 3.64
CA PRO A 229 14.25 -4.63 4.57
C PRO A 229 15.50 -4.90 5.40
N GLN A 230 16.32 -3.88 5.58
CA GLN A 230 17.47 -3.91 6.50
C GLN A 230 17.08 -3.20 7.78
N ASN A 231 16.90 -3.96 8.85
CA ASN A 231 16.55 -3.39 10.14
C ASN A 231 17.65 -2.46 10.67
N GLY A 232 17.25 -1.46 11.43
CA GLY A 232 18.16 -0.57 12.12
C GLY A 232 19.02 -1.31 13.15
N ARG A 233 20.17 -0.75 13.46
CA ARG A 233 21.10 -1.31 14.43
C ARG A 233 20.55 -1.15 15.85
N ASN A 234 20.62 -2.22 16.65
CA ASN A 234 20.34 -2.13 18.07
C ASN A 234 21.48 -1.41 18.78
N MET A 235 21.16 -0.60 19.78
CA MET A 235 22.12 0.18 20.53
C MET A 235 22.03 -0.18 22.01
N VAL A 236 23.21 -0.42 22.61
CA VAL A 236 23.36 -0.61 24.06
C VAL A 236 24.00 0.65 24.61
N MET A 237 23.35 1.26 25.61
CA MET A 237 23.81 2.48 26.28
C MET A 237 24.67 2.13 27.49
N SER A 238 25.52 3.06 27.88
CA SER A 238 26.25 2.97 29.18
C SER A 238 25.35 3.25 30.39
N LEU A 239 24.15 3.78 30.17
CA LEU A 239 23.19 4.10 31.23
C LEU A 239 22.77 2.84 31.97
N ASP A 240 22.53 2.99 33.30
CA ASP A 240 21.93 1.97 34.17
C ASP A 240 20.55 2.46 34.62
N GLN A 241 19.49 1.70 34.25
CA GLN A 241 18.13 2.04 34.62
C GLN A 241 17.91 2.27 36.09
N ARG A 242 18.56 1.48 36.96
CA ARG A 242 18.38 1.59 38.42
C ARG A 242 18.97 2.89 38.93
N ILE A 243 20.18 3.25 38.47
CA ILE A 243 20.84 4.50 38.85
C ILE A 243 20.08 5.70 38.31
N GLN A 244 19.60 5.60 37.04
CA GLN A 244 18.78 6.63 36.40
C GLN A 244 17.49 6.88 37.22
N THR A 245 16.77 5.81 37.59
CA THR A 245 15.55 5.92 38.40
C THR A 245 15.80 6.63 39.73
N LEU A 246 16.82 6.21 40.45
CA LEU A 246 17.16 6.84 41.70
C LEU A 246 17.54 8.32 41.51
N ALA A 247 18.39 8.61 40.54
CA ALA A 247 18.82 9.99 40.25
C ALA A 247 17.62 10.89 39.87
N TYR A 248 16.68 10.38 39.04
CA TYR A 248 15.49 11.13 38.67
C TYR A 248 14.52 11.36 39.84
N GLU A 249 14.28 10.36 40.70
CA GLU A 249 13.41 10.48 41.85
C GLU A 249 13.95 11.49 42.84
N GLU A 250 15.24 11.39 43.19
CA GLU A 250 15.89 12.31 44.16
C GLU A 250 15.97 13.74 43.57
N LEU A 251 16.24 13.88 42.26
CA LEU A 251 16.20 15.18 41.59
C LEU A 251 14.82 15.83 41.72
N ASN A 252 13.73 15.08 41.41
CA ASN A 252 12.38 15.60 41.50
C ASN A 252 11.99 16.01 42.91
N LYS A 253 12.41 15.23 43.94
CA LYS A 253 12.25 15.59 45.36
C LYS A 253 12.99 16.90 45.67
N ALA A 254 14.23 17.04 45.23
CA ALA A 254 15.03 18.25 45.47
C ALA A 254 14.43 19.48 44.77
N VAL A 255 14.06 19.37 43.49
CA VAL A 255 13.42 20.45 42.72
C VAL A 255 12.13 20.91 43.38
N SER A 256 11.30 19.96 43.84
CA SER A 256 10.04 20.27 44.55
C SER A 256 10.26 20.89 45.89
N HIS A 257 11.18 20.34 46.72
CA HIS A 257 11.48 20.82 48.06
C HIS A 257 12.03 22.26 48.02
N HIS A 258 12.97 22.52 47.14
CA HIS A 258 13.58 23.85 46.99
C HIS A 258 12.81 24.81 46.10
N ARG A 259 11.66 24.37 45.54
CA ARG A 259 10.87 25.15 44.59
C ARG A 259 11.72 25.66 43.40
N ALA A 260 12.68 24.87 42.97
CA ALA A 260 13.55 25.20 41.86
C ALA A 260 12.76 25.14 40.53
N LYS A 261 13.14 25.98 39.58
CA LYS A 261 12.50 25.96 38.24
C LYS A 261 12.92 24.75 37.41
N ALA A 262 14.13 24.28 37.63
CA ALA A 262 14.68 23.12 36.93
C ALA A 262 15.89 22.58 37.74
N GLY A 263 16.26 21.32 37.43
CA GLY A 263 17.46 20.69 37.95
C GLY A 263 17.97 19.62 36.99
N SER A 264 19.24 19.29 37.11
CA SER A 264 19.91 18.23 36.37
C SER A 264 20.85 17.44 37.21
N VAL A 265 20.93 16.13 36.95
CA VAL A 265 21.89 15.22 37.62
C VAL A 265 22.61 14.43 36.53
N VAL A 266 23.94 14.36 36.67
CA VAL A 266 24.78 13.48 35.85
C VAL A 266 25.57 12.58 36.75
N VAL A 267 25.50 11.28 36.54
CA VAL A 267 26.28 10.28 37.29
C VAL A 267 27.25 9.62 36.31
N LEU A 268 28.53 9.69 36.66
CA LEU A 268 29.64 9.17 35.86
C LEU A 268 30.38 8.07 36.64
N ASP A 269 30.85 7.07 35.94
CA ASP A 269 31.86 6.16 36.45
C ASP A 269 33.19 6.89 36.38
N ALA A 270 33.83 7.07 37.56
CA ALA A 270 35.07 7.82 37.68
C ALA A 270 36.29 7.13 37.05
N GLN A 271 36.22 5.81 36.84
CA GLN A 271 37.31 5.04 36.24
C GLN A 271 37.20 4.97 34.71
N THR A 272 36.01 4.79 34.19
CA THR A 272 35.77 4.59 32.74
C THR A 272 35.33 5.86 32.03
N GLY A 273 34.77 6.83 32.75
CA GLY A 273 34.15 8.03 32.20
C GLY A 273 32.76 7.78 31.58
N GLU A 274 32.21 6.56 31.73
CA GLU A 274 30.88 6.24 31.24
C GLU A 274 29.80 7.00 32.00
N ILE A 275 28.80 7.51 31.26
CA ILE A 275 27.60 8.10 31.85
C ILE A 275 26.67 6.98 32.30
N LEU A 276 26.43 6.86 33.59
CA LEU A 276 25.54 5.87 34.20
C LEU A 276 24.11 6.37 34.37
N ALA A 277 23.96 7.69 34.60
CA ALA A 277 22.66 8.35 34.61
C ALA A 277 22.78 9.81 34.17
N LEU A 278 21.73 10.29 33.49
CA LEU A 278 21.56 11.69 33.14
C LEU A 278 20.07 12.02 33.26
N ALA A 279 19.71 12.74 34.30
CA ALA A 279 18.32 13.09 34.60
C ALA A 279 18.12 14.62 34.59
N ASN A 280 17.02 15.05 34.04
CA ASN A 280 16.57 16.43 34.04
C ASN A 280 15.14 16.51 34.62
N SER A 281 14.85 17.59 35.35
CA SER A 281 13.51 17.91 35.84
C SER A 281 13.21 19.40 35.59
N PRO A 282 12.02 19.74 35.02
CA PRO A 282 10.94 18.85 34.61
C PRO A 282 11.30 18.02 33.37
N ALA A 283 10.68 16.86 33.24
CA ALA A 283 10.75 16.02 32.06
C ALA A 283 9.40 16.02 31.34
N TYR A 284 9.41 15.58 30.07
CA TYR A 284 8.21 15.34 29.27
C TYR A 284 7.95 13.83 29.10
N ASP A 285 6.69 13.47 28.78
CA ASP A 285 6.27 12.10 28.51
C ASP A 285 5.95 11.92 27.00
#